data_99bc08976d17e9e4fb8d8e9ea46e7b1d
#
_entry.id   99bc08976d17e9e4fb8d8e9ea46e7b1d
#
_cell.length_a   1.000
_cell.length_b   1.000
_cell.length_c   1.000
_cell.angle_alpha   90.00
_cell.angle_beta   90.00
_cell.angle_gamma   90.00
#
_symmetry.space_group_name_H-M   'P 1'
#
loop_
_entity.id
_entity.type
_entity.pdbx_description
1 polymer ?
#
loop_
_entity_poly.entity_id
_entity_poly.type
_entity_poly.pdbx_seq_one_letter_code
_entity_poly.pdbx_strand_id
1 'polypeptide(L)'
;NRYQDSTMVTVKDKGNLALSGTMFIGWTFQSSDPSRITTEAQADAVKDHLIQPGAKFLIRNDVTLYAVWADDANGNGIPDYEEVQISWHPGIQIKAGSKIDESVSKKSPVKFTSKGYAVRGYVLIGWSHQRKPIVSNQAAENKIHPLLKVGDTLTVTEPTTFYAVWAIDKNNNGSPDYADSRNGVQTRRASLLRGTSEDQIDQSESQLEAAAIRVWAHEGVLYIESDRRARAEVYTRSGALYKRIDVAEGQTREPLAEGFYVVVIDGKTHKVVVK
;
A
#
# COMPACT_ATOMS: atom_id res chain seq x y z
N ASN A 1 -16.94 -45.11 -22.74
CA ASN A 1 -16.06 -46.32 -22.77
C ASN A 1 -16.86 -47.54 -22.34
N ARG A 2 -16.50 -48.71 -22.86
CA ARG A 2 -17.05 -50.01 -22.44
C ARG A 2 -15.98 -50.73 -21.61
N TYR A 3 -16.35 -51.27 -20.47
CA TYR A 3 -15.48 -52.06 -19.57
C TYR A 3 -16.17 -53.40 -19.27
N GLN A 4 -15.39 -54.38 -18.90
CA GLN A 4 -15.93 -55.65 -18.39
C GLN A 4 -16.39 -55.43 -16.92
N ASP A 5 -17.36 -56.21 -16.47
CA ASP A 5 -17.81 -56.23 -15.08
C ASP A 5 -16.62 -56.49 -14.13
N SER A 6 -16.65 -55.84 -12.99
CA SER A 6 -15.59 -55.93 -11.97
C SER A 6 -14.19 -55.46 -12.43
N THR A 7 -14.14 -54.57 -13.41
CA THR A 7 -12.89 -53.93 -13.84
C THR A 7 -12.58 -52.69 -13.01
N MET A 8 -11.33 -52.55 -12.56
CA MET A 8 -10.85 -51.34 -11.95
C MET A 8 -10.64 -50.24 -13.01
N VAL A 9 -11.36 -49.17 -12.89
CA VAL A 9 -11.32 -48.06 -13.86
C VAL A 9 -10.67 -46.85 -13.23
N THR A 10 -9.81 -46.18 -14.00
CA THR A 10 -9.22 -44.88 -13.61
C THR A 10 -10.06 -43.74 -14.21
N VAL A 11 -10.49 -42.82 -13.37
CA VAL A 11 -11.23 -41.60 -13.78
C VAL A 11 -10.34 -40.76 -14.70
N LYS A 12 -10.84 -40.43 -15.86
CA LYS A 12 -10.11 -39.58 -16.82
C LYS A 12 -10.29 -38.10 -16.48
N ASP A 13 -9.37 -37.29 -16.96
CA ASP A 13 -9.51 -35.85 -17.00
C ASP A 13 -10.69 -35.41 -17.87
N LYS A 14 -11.07 -34.15 -17.79
CA LYS A 14 -12.18 -33.53 -18.54
C LYS A 14 -12.03 -33.64 -20.06
N GLY A 15 -10.84 -33.95 -20.56
CA GLY A 15 -10.55 -34.00 -22.00
C GLY A 15 -10.84 -32.66 -22.68
N ASN A 16 -11.65 -32.70 -23.74
CA ASN A 16 -12.04 -31.49 -24.50
C ASN A 16 -13.26 -30.77 -23.92
N LEU A 17 -13.81 -31.19 -22.78
CA LEU A 17 -14.91 -30.47 -22.15
C LEU A 17 -14.42 -29.11 -21.67
N ALA A 18 -15.19 -28.08 -21.99
CA ALA A 18 -14.92 -26.72 -21.59
C ALA A 18 -16.24 -25.97 -21.34
N LEU A 19 -16.24 -25.13 -20.32
CA LEU A 19 -17.32 -24.20 -20.03
C LEU A 19 -16.67 -22.82 -19.82
N SER A 20 -17.10 -21.82 -20.59
CA SER A 20 -16.48 -20.49 -20.59
C SER A 20 -16.60 -19.82 -19.22
N GLY A 21 -15.51 -19.17 -18.74
CA GLY A 21 -15.47 -18.47 -17.46
C GLY A 21 -15.53 -19.40 -16.25
N THR A 22 -15.14 -20.67 -16.43
CA THR A 22 -15.13 -21.66 -15.35
C THR A 22 -13.88 -22.53 -15.41
N MET A 23 -13.56 -23.13 -14.29
CA MET A 23 -12.57 -24.18 -14.17
C MET A 23 -13.23 -25.52 -13.82
N PHE A 24 -12.66 -26.61 -14.33
CA PHE A 24 -13.11 -27.96 -13.99
C PHE A 24 -12.57 -28.33 -12.59
N ILE A 25 -13.48 -28.75 -11.68
CA ILE A 25 -13.09 -29.10 -10.33
C ILE A 25 -13.24 -30.60 -9.99
N GLY A 26 -13.86 -31.38 -10.86
CA GLY A 26 -13.99 -32.83 -10.66
C GLY A 26 -15.22 -33.41 -11.33
N TRP A 27 -15.45 -34.66 -11.03
CA TRP A 27 -16.60 -35.44 -11.45
C TRP A 27 -17.47 -35.82 -10.26
N THR A 28 -18.76 -36.06 -10.50
CA THR A 28 -19.67 -36.67 -9.51
C THR A 28 -20.50 -37.78 -10.12
N PHE A 29 -20.93 -38.74 -9.33
CA PHE A 29 -21.94 -39.74 -9.73
C PHE A 29 -23.37 -39.22 -9.59
N GLN A 30 -23.57 -38.13 -8.89
CA GLN A 30 -24.90 -37.62 -8.55
C GLN A 30 -25.37 -36.60 -9.60
N SER A 31 -26.43 -36.94 -10.34
CA SER A 31 -27.04 -36.01 -11.30
C SER A 31 -27.72 -34.82 -10.64
N SER A 32 -27.99 -34.90 -9.33
CA SER A 32 -28.58 -33.80 -8.51
C SER A 32 -27.58 -32.76 -8.08
N ASP A 33 -26.27 -33.06 -8.13
CA ASP A 33 -25.25 -32.10 -7.78
C ASP A 33 -25.23 -30.94 -8.79
N PRO A 34 -24.98 -29.72 -8.36
CA PRO A 34 -24.87 -28.59 -9.27
C PRO A 34 -23.68 -28.79 -10.23
N SER A 35 -23.95 -28.66 -11.53
CA SER A 35 -22.91 -28.76 -12.57
C SER A 35 -22.00 -27.52 -12.59
N ARG A 36 -22.42 -26.43 -11.93
CA ARG A 36 -21.68 -25.16 -11.81
C ARG A 36 -21.75 -24.65 -10.38
N ILE A 37 -20.59 -24.44 -9.79
CA ILE A 37 -20.41 -23.93 -8.43
C ILE A 37 -20.07 -22.45 -8.51
N THR A 38 -20.87 -21.64 -7.82
CA THR A 38 -20.73 -20.17 -7.78
C THR A 38 -20.49 -19.66 -6.38
N THR A 39 -20.71 -20.50 -5.36
CA THR A 39 -20.57 -20.12 -3.94
C THR A 39 -19.85 -21.20 -3.15
N GLU A 40 -19.22 -20.78 -2.04
CA GLU A 40 -18.54 -21.68 -1.10
C GLU A 40 -19.50 -22.72 -0.51
N ALA A 41 -20.75 -22.33 -0.20
CA ALA A 41 -21.77 -23.25 0.31
C ALA A 41 -22.11 -24.38 -0.69
N GLN A 42 -22.16 -24.07 -2.00
CA GLN A 42 -22.33 -25.10 -3.03
C GLN A 42 -21.10 -26.01 -3.14
N ALA A 43 -19.90 -25.45 -3.03
CA ALA A 43 -18.67 -26.21 -3.02
C ALA A 43 -18.60 -27.17 -1.83
N ASP A 44 -18.96 -26.71 -0.65
CA ASP A 44 -19.04 -27.53 0.56
C ASP A 44 -20.07 -28.66 0.45
N ALA A 45 -21.19 -28.41 -0.20
CA ALA A 45 -22.24 -29.41 -0.39
C ALA A 45 -21.80 -30.57 -1.31
N VAL A 46 -20.90 -30.32 -2.26
CA VAL A 46 -20.46 -31.34 -3.24
C VAL A 46 -19.07 -31.90 -2.96
N LYS A 47 -18.27 -31.32 -2.07
CA LYS A 47 -16.87 -31.71 -1.83
C LYS A 47 -16.65 -33.19 -1.60
N ASP A 48 -17.55 -33.82 -0.85
CA ASP A 48 -17.47 -35.25 -0.50
C ASP A 48 -17.94 -36.17 -1.66
N HIS A 49 -18.60 -35.58 -2.68
CA HIS A 49 -19.08 -36.27 -3.88
C HIS A 49 -18.09 -36.12 -5.04
N LEU A 50 -17.11 -35.20 -4.94
CA LEU A 50 -16.18 -34.92 -6.01
C LEU A 50 -15.15 -36.05 -6.16
N ILE A 51 -15.04 -36.53 -7.38
CA ILE A 51 -14.09 -37.55 -7.79
C ILE A 51 -13.05 -36.90 -8.70
N GLN A 52 -11.80 -36.93 -8.28
CA GLN A 52 -10.73 -36.32 -9.02
C GLN A 52 -10.24 -37.21 -10.19
N PRO A 53 -9.76 -36.63 -11.29
CA PRO A 53 -9.01 -37.37 -12.28
C PRO A 53 -7.89 -38.21 -11.65
N GLY A 54 -7.71 -39.43 -12.12
CA GLY A 54 -6.76 -40.37 -11.55
C GLY A 54 -7.30 -41.25 -10.41
N ALA A 55 -8.46 -40.91 -9.82
CA ALA A 55 -9.15 -41.76 -8.87
C ALA A 55 -9.52 -43.11 -9.52
N LYS A 56 -9.59 -44.17 -8.74
CA LYS A 56 -9.93 -45.51 -9.21
C LYS A 56 -11.14 -46.04 -8.52
N PHE A 57 -12.03 -46.68 -9.26
CA PHE A 57 -13.17 -47.36 -8.70
C PHE A 57 -13.48 -48.65 -9.49
N LEU A 58 -14.16 -49.57 -8.86
CA LEU A 58 -14.56 -50.85 -9.48
C LEU A 58 -15.90 -50.67 -10.18
N ILE A 59 -15.93 -50.89 -11.50
CA ILE A 59 -17.17 -50.87 -12.26
C ILE A 59 -17.90 -52.21 -12.07
N ARG A 60 -19.18 -52.13 -11.68
CA ARG A 60 -20.10 -53.28 -11.53
C ARG A 60 -21.38 -53.11 -12.35
N ASN A 61 -21.72 -51.89 -12.68
CA ASN A 61 -22.90 -51.52 -13.46
C ASN A 61 -22.55 -50.33 -14.37
N ASP A 62 -23.48 -49.95 -15.24
CA ASP A 62 -23.35 -48.72 -16.03
C ASP A 62 -23.28 -47.52 -15.11
N VAL A 63 -22.29 -46.67 -15.37
CA VAL A 63 -21.99 -45.47 -14.54
C VAL A 63 -21.89 -44.26 -15.43
N THR A 64 -22.55 -43.20 -15.01
CA THR A 64 -22.41 -41.86 -15.61
C THR A 64 -21.67 -40.96 -14.63
N LEU A 65 -20.63 -40.26 -15.14
CA LEU A 65 -19.93 -39.23 -14.42
C LEU A 65 -20.35 -37.87 -14.98
N TYR A 66 -20.76 -36.97 -14.09
CA TYR A 66 -21.15 -35.60 -14.42
C TYR A 66 -20.00 -34.67 -14.08
N ALA A 67 -19.63 -33.81 -15.04
CA ALA A 67 -18.58 -32.81 -14.83
C ALA A 67 -19.10 -31.70 -13.91
N VAL A 68 -18.28 -31.33 -12.93
CA VAL A 68 -18.54 -30.20 -12.03
C VAL A 68 -17.53 -29.11 -12.30
N TRP A 69 -18.03 -27.90 -12.47
CA TRP A 69 -17.26 -26.71 -12.81
C TRP A 69 -17.43 -25.67 -11.70
N ALA A 70 -16.41 -24.85 -11.48
CA ALA A 70 -16.51 -23.67 -10.62
C ALA A 70 -16.30 -22.41 -11.45
N ASP A 71 -16.91 -21.29 -11.05
CA ASP A 71 -16.66 -20.01 -11.70
C ASP A 71 -15.18 -19.62 -11.51
N ASP A 72 -14.56 -19.15 -12.57
CA ASP A 72 -13.20 -18.65 -12.67
C ASP A 72 -13.19 -17.61 -13.79
N ALA A 73 -13.76 -16.44 -13.48
CA ALA A 73 -14.00 -15.39 -14.47
C ALA A 73 -12.72 -14.75 -14.98
N ASN A 74 -11.66 -14.72 -14.14
CA ASN A 74 -10.37 -14.15 -14.50
C ASN A 74 -9.40 -15.20 -15.10
N GLY A 75 -9.75 -16.49 -15.08
CA GLY A 75 -8.97 -17.58 -15.68
C GLY A 75 -7.65 -17.88 -14.96
N ASN A 76 -7.53 -17.56 -13.68
CA ASN A 76 -6.29 -17.75 -12.91
C ASN A 76 -6.16 -19.15 -12.29
N GLY A 77 -7.16 -20.01 -12.43
CA GLY A 77 -7.18 -21.38 -11.88
C GLY A 77 -7.55 -21.46 -10.40
N ILE A 78 -8.10 -20.39 -9.84
CA ILE A 78 -8.68 -20.35 -8.50
C ILE A 78 -10.18 -20.06 -8.64
N PRO A 79 -11.07 -20.86 -8.00
CA PRO A 79 -12.49 -20.57 -8.08
C PRO A 79 -12.83 -19.19 -7.51
N ASP A 80 -13.71 -18.43 -8.17
CA ASP A 80 -14.11 -17.08 -7.74
C ASP A 80 -14.61 -17.04 -6.29
N TYR A 81 -15.28 -18.11 -5.80
CA TYR A 81 -15.73 -18.20 -4.41
C TYR A 81 -14.60 -18.35 -3.39
N GLU A 82 -13.39 -18.74 -3.83
CA GLU A 82 -12.19 -18.80 -3.00
C GLU A 82 -11.34 -17.52 -3.08
N GLU A 83 -11.79 -16.53 -3.83
CA GLU A 83 -11.09 -15.27 -4.01
C GLU A 83 -11.70 -14.10 -3.26
N VAL A 84 -10.89 -13.10 -2.99
CA VAL A 84 -11.29 -11.77 -2.52
C VAL A 84 -10.58 -10.69 -3.32
N GLN A 85 -11.23 -9.54 -3.44
CA GLN A 85 -10.68 -8.36 -4.10
C GLN A 85 -9.77 -7.58 -3.14
N ILE A 86 -8.56 -7.29 -3.58
CA ILE A 86 -7.67 -6.31 -2.96
C ILE A 86 -7.56 -5.10 -3.89
N SER A 87 -7.76 -3.92 -3.33
CA SER A 87 -7.50 -2.65 -4.01
C SER A 87 -6.22 -2.03 -3.46
N TRP A 88 -5.23 -1.84 -4.33
CA TRP A 88 -3.98 -1.15 -4.02
C TRP A 88 -4.09 0.30 -4.45
N HIS A 89 -4.08 1.21 -3.50
CA HIS A 89 -4.20 2.65 -3.76
C HIS A 89 -2.83 3.32 -3.61
N PRO A 90 -2.39 4.17 -4.57
CA PRO A 90 -1.06 4.80 -4.54
C PRO A 90 -0.83 5.77 -3.36
N GLY A 91 -1.82 5.96 -2.49
CA GLY A 91 -1.70 6.84 -1.33
C GLY A 91 -2.23 8.25 -1.58
N ILE A 92 -1.81 9.20 -0.76
CA ILE A 92 -2.29 10.59 -0.81
C ILE A 92 -1.31 11.46 -1.55
N GLN A 93 -1.85 12.34 -2.44
CA GLN A 93 -1.17 13.49 -3.04
C GLN A 93 0.07 13.20 -3.90
N ILE A 94 0.37 11.95 -4.17
CA ILE A 94 1.49 11.55 -5.02
C ILE A 94 0.91 10.96 -6.31
N LYS A 95 1.34 11.46 -7.47
CA LYS A 95 1.00 10.89 -8.77
C LYS A 95 1.84 9.61 -9.02
N ALA A 96 1.63 8.61 -8.19
CA ALA A 96 2.35 7.32 -8.27
C ALA A 96 1.71 6.34 -9.25
N GLY A 97 0.60 6.70 -9.89
CA GLY A 97 -0.15 5.83 -10.76
C GLY A 97 -1.64 5.71 -10.36
N SER A 98 -2.35 4.82 -11.02
CA SER A 98 -3.76 4.51 -10.74
C SER A 98 -3.90 3.43 -9.67
N LYS A 99 -5.10 3.34 -9.10
CA LYS A 99 -5.48 2.21 -8.26
C LYS A 99 -5.34 0.89 -9.06
N ILE A 100 -4.85 -0.15 -8.40
CA ILE A 100 -4.75 -1.50 -8.96
C ILE A 100 -5.72 -2.39 -8.17
N ASP A 101 -6.58 -3.11 -8.88
CA ASP A 101 -7.43 -4.14 -8.30
C ASP A 101 -6.88 -5.53 -8.65
N GLU A 102 -6.87 -6.42 -7.68
CA GLU A 102 -6.31 -7.76 -7.79
C GLU A 102 -7.20 -8.75 -7.05
N SER A 103 -7.54 -9.86 -7.70
CA SER A 103 -8.18 -11.00 -7.05
C SER A 103 -7.12 -11.92 -6.46
N VAL A 104 -7.28 -12.28 -5.21
CA VAL A 104 -6.34 -13.15 -4.48
C VAL A 104 -7.07 -14.24 -3.75
N SER A 105 -6.42 -15.40 -3.57
CA SER A 105 -7.00 -16.50 -2.81
C SER A 105 -7.15 -16.15 -1.32
N LYS A 106 -8.32 -16.44 -0.75
CA LYS A 106 -8.59 -16.38 0.70
C LYS A 106 -7.71 -17.33 1.52
N LYS A 107 -7.13 -18.34 0.87
CA LYS A 107 -6.39 -19.44 1.52
C LYS A 107 -4.88 -19.24 1.50
N SER A 108 -4.38 -18.29 0.72
CA SER A 108 -2.95 -18.07 0.53
C SER A 108 -2.51 -16.69 0.99
N PRO A 109 -1.34 -16.56 1.63
CA PRO A 109 -0.84 -15.25 2.03
C PRO A 109 -0.43 -14.43 0.80
N VAL A 110 -0.85 -13.18 0.81
CA VAL A 110 -0.47 -12.16 -0.19
C VAL A 110 0.82 -11.51 0.26
N LYS A 111 1.81 -11.46 -0.62
CA LYS A 111 3.08 -10.77 -0.37
C LYS A 111 2.96 -9.30 -0.75
N PHE A 112 3.31 -8.42 0.18
CA PHE A 112 3.34 -6.98 -0.05
C PHE A 112 4.57 -6.60 -0.87
N THR A 113 4.34 -5.94 -2.00
CA THR A 113 5.38 -5.44 -2.91
C THR A 113 5.15 -3.96 -3.17
N SER A 114 6.01 -3.30 -3.94
CA SER A 114 5.77 -1.92 -4.37
C SER A 114 4.59 -1.76 -5.33
N LYS A 115 4.06 -2.85 -5.87
CA LYS A 115 3.04 -2.85 -6.93
C LYS A 115 3.41 -1.96 -8.15
N GLY A 116 4.71 -1.76 -8.37
CA GLY A 116 5.21 -0.89 -9.43
C GLY A 116 5.11 0.61 -9.15
N TYR A 117 4.61 1.02 -7.98
CA TYR A 117 4.58 2.43 -7.62
C TYR A 117 5.99 2.93 -7.28
N ALA A 118 6.38 4.01 -7.95
CA ALA A 118 7.63 4.71 -7.71
C ALA A 118 7.43 6.22 -7.93
N VAL A 119 7.97 7.04 -7.04
CA VAL A 119 7.87 8.50 -7.13
C VAL A 119 9.20 9.11 -6.72
N ARG A 120 9.75 9.95 -7.59
CA ARG A 120 11.01 10.66 -7.30
C ARG A 120 10.86 11.56 -6.07
N GLY A 121 11.83 11.50 -5.18
CA GLY A 121 11.86 12.25 -3.93
C GLY A 121 11.09 11.59 -2.78
N TYR A 122 10.57 10.38 -3.01
CA TYR A 122 9.83 9.62 -2.00
C TYR A 122 10.18 8.14 -2.07
N VAL A 123 10.13 7.47 -0.93
CA VAL A 123 10.27 6.03 -0.80
C VAL A 123 8.97 5.44 -0.24
N LEU A 124 8.53 4.32 -0.80
CA LEU A 124 7.43 3.53 -0.24
C LEU A 124 7.91 2.79 1.00
N ILE A 125 7.40 3.15 2.17
CA ILE A 125 7.77 2.50 3.44
C ILE A 125 6.83 1.37 3.84
N GLY A 126 5.70 1.22 3.16
CA GLY A 126 4.75 0.14 3.40
C GLY A 126 3.33 0.51 3.00
N TRP A 127 2.39 -0.26 3.53
CA TRP A 127 0.97 -0.21 3.24
C TRP A 127 0.15 -0.10 4.52
N SER A 128 -0.99 0.57 4.45
CA SER A 128 -1.91 0.73 5.57
C SER A 128 -3.36 0.60 5.09
N HIS A 129 -4.27 0.15 5.95
CA HIS A 129 -5.72 0.15 5.67
C HIS A 129 -6.33 1.56 5.59
N GLN A 130 -5.59 2.58 6.00
CA GLN A 130 -6.04 3.96 5.98
C GLN A 130 -5.05 4.82 5.21
N ARG A 131 -5.57 5.85 4.55
CA ARG A 131 -4.72 6.87 3.93
C ARG A 131 -3.90 7.59 5.01
N LYS A 132 -2.60 7.67 4.80
CA LYS A 132 -1.67 8.36 5.70
C LYS A 132 -1.02 9.54 4.98
N PRO A 133 -0.73 10.62 5.70
CA PRO A 133 0.10 11.70 5.16
C PRO A 133 1.52 11.19 4.87
N ILE A 134 2.28 11.95 4.09
CA ILE A 134 3.70 11.66 3.86
C ILE A 134 4.42 11.69 5.20
N VAL A 135 5.20 10.65 5.46
CA VAL A 135 5.96 10.47 6.69
C VAL A 135 7.26 11.28 6.61
N SER A 136 7.45 12.17 7.56
CA SER A 136 8.62 13.06 7.61
C SER A 136 9.64 12.68 8.68
N ASN A 137 9.27 11.83 9.63
CA ASN A 137 10.15 11.43 10.74
C ASN A 137 9.73 10.06 11.31
N GLN A 138 10.63 9.44 12.08
CA GLN A 138 10.40 8.13 12.69
C GLN A 138 9.24 8.10 13.68
N ALA A 139 8.99 9.18 14.41
CA ALA A 139 7.87 9.24 15.34
C ALA A 139 6.51 9.21 14.63
N ALA A 140 6.44 9.79 13.42
CA ALA A 140 5.26 9.72 12.57
C ALA A 140 5.07 8.32 11.97
N GLU A 141 6.16 7.65 11.53
CA GLU A 141 6.10 6.26 11.08
C GLU A 141 5.60 5.33 12.19
N ASN A 142 6.17 5.47 13.39
CA ASN A 142 5.83 4.63 14.55
C ASN A 142 4.35 4.76 15.01
N LYS A 143 3.63 5.78 14.55
CA LYS A 143 2.19 5.95 14.82
C LYS A 143 1.28 5.25 13.80
N ILE A 144 1.86 4.65 12.76
CA ILE A 144 1.08 3.95 11.74
C ILE A 144 0.97 2.47 12.12
N HIS A 145 -0.23 2.08 12.53
CA HIS A 145 -0.52 0.71 12.91
C HIS A 145 -1.80 0.22 12.21
N PRO A 146 -1.77 -0.95 11.54
CA PRO A 146 -0.56 -1.64 11.12
C PRO A 146 0.12 -0.93 9.94
N LEU A 147 1.45 -0.94 9.92
CA LEU A 147 2.26 -0.63 8.75
C LEU A 147 2.82 -1.95 8.20
N LEU A 148 2.28 -2.41 7.07
CA LEU A 148 2.70 -3.63 6.39
C LEU A 148 3.83 -3.28 5.42
N LYS A 149 5.02 -3.76 5.71
CA LYS A 149 6.23 -3.41 4.94
C LYS A 149 6.32 -4.22 3.64
N VAL A 150 7.09 -3.73 2.70
CA VAL A 150 7.46 -4.51 1.51
C VAL A 150 8.20 -5.77 1.95
N GLY A 151 7.71 -6.93 1.52
CA GLY A 151 8.20 -8.24 1.93
C GLY A 151 7.31 -8.97 2.93
N ASP A 152 6.49 -8.24 3.70
CA ASP A 152 5.51 -8.85 4.61
C ASP A 152 4.48 -9.67 3.84
N THR A 153 3.83 -10.58 4.55
CA THR A 153 2.72 -11.39 4.01
C THR A 153 1.51 -11.30 4.93
N LEU A 154 0.32 -11.31 4.33
CA LEU A 154 -0.96 -11.31 5.05
C LEU A 154 -1.98 -12.16 4.29
N THR A 155 -2.70 -13.02 4.99
CA THR A 155 -3.88 -13.69 4.42
C THR A 155 -5.07 -12.75 4.50
N VAL A 156 -5.68 -12.46 3.35
CA VAL A 156 -6.82 -11.56 3.23
C VAL A 156 -8.06 -12.39 2.95
N THR A 157 -9.06 -12.33 3.84
CA THR A 157 -10.29 -13.13 3.74
C THR A 157 -11.51 -12.31 3.35
N GLU A 158 -11.39 -10.98 3.39
CA GLU A 158 -12.46 -10.03 3.06
C GLU A 158 -11.96 -8.98 2.07
N PRO A 159 -12.83 -8.40 1.22
CA PRO A 159 -12.44 -7.33 0.31
C PRO A 159 -11.78 -6.18 1.06
N THR A 160 -10.58 -5.81 0.64
CA THR A 160 -9.74 -4.89 1.41
C THR A 160 -9.04 -3.89 0.50
N THR A 161 -8.92 -2.64 0.99
CA THR A 161 -8.12 -1.60 0.34
C THR A 161 -6.87 -1.31 1.15
N PHE A 162 -5.72 -1.35 0.50
CA PHE A 162 -4.44 -0.92 1.04
C PHE A 162 -4.00 0.39 0.40
N TYR A 163 -3.53 1.31 1.20
CA TYR A 163 -3.01 2.61 0.78
C TYR A 163 -1.51 2.63 0.97
N ALA A 164 -0.78 2.98 -0.08
CA ALA A 164 0.66 3.18 -0.01
C ALA A 164 1.01 4.29 1.00
N VAL A 165 2.00 4.01 1.83
CA VAL A 165 2.55 4.95 2.80
C VAL A 165 3.93 5.37 2.35
N TRP A 166 4.12 6.67 2.15
CA TRP A 166 5.33 7.25 1.60
C TRP A 166 6.10 8.05 2.64
N ALA A 167 7.41 7.99 2.56
CA ALA A 167 8.32 8.86 3.29
C ALA A 167 9.14 9.71 2.30
N ILE A 168 9.69 10.83 2.79
CA ILE A 168 10.56 11.71 2.00
C ILE A 168 11.91 11.01 1.80
N ASP A 169 12.39 11.00 0.55
CA ASP A 169 13.70 10.46 0.11
C ASP A 169 14.23 11.38 -0.99
N LYS A 170 14.77 12.52 -0.60
CA LYS A 170 15.23 13.57 -1.55
C LYS A 170 16.42 13.14 -2.39
N ASN A 171 17.28 12.30 -1.83
CA ASN A 171 18.49 11.81 -2.51
C ASN A 171 18.21 10.56 -3.37
N ASN A 172 16.98 10.01 -3.31
CA ASN A 172 16.51 8.82 -4.02
C ASN A 172 17.41 7.58 -3.80
N ASN A 173 17.90 7.40 -2.57
CA ASN A 173 18.71 6.24 -2.21
C ASN A 173 17.91 5.02 -1.76
N GLY A 174 16.56 5.13 -1.73
CA GLY A 174 15.65 4.06 -1.32
C GLY A 174 15.44 3.97 0.19
N SER A 175 15.95 4.94 0.97
CA SER A 175 15.76 5.07 2.40
C SER A 175 15.11 6.41 2.74
N PRO A 176 14.24 6.48 3.77
CA PRO A 176 13.72 7.77 4.22
C PRO A 176 14.82 8.71 4.70
N ASP A 177 14.76 10.00 4.35
CA ASP A 177 15.74 11.02 4.79
C ASP A 177 15.99 11.00 6.32
N TYR A 178 14.94 10.74 7.13
CA TYR A 178 15.08 10.66 8.58
C TYR A 178 15.85 9.40 9.06
N ALA A 179 15.96 8.37 8.25
CA ALA A 179 16.77 7.18 8.55
C ALA A 179 18.23 7.41 8.17
N ASP A 180 18.49 8.16 7.08
CA ASP A 180 19.84 8.49 6.63
C ASP A 180 20.60 9.35 7.66
N SER A 181 19.92 10.31 8.25
CA SER A 181 20.52 11.20 9.27
C SER A 181 21.07 10.43 10.48
N ARG A 182 20.43 9.31 10.86
CA ARG A 182 20.92 8.44 11.93
C ARG A 182 22.17 7.66 11.54
N ASN A 183 22.23 7.17 10.30
CA ASN A 183 23.39 6.44 9.80
C ASN A 183 24.61 7.38 9.62
N GLY A 184 24.37 8.62 9.19
CA GLY A 184 25.42 9.63 9.03
C GLY A 184 26.02 10.07 10.37
N VAL A 185 25.23 10.18 11.43
CA VAL A 185 25.71 10.53 12.79
C VAL A 185 26.52 9.39 13.40
N GLN A 186 26.12 8.14 13.22
CA GLN A 186 26.89 6.99 13.71
C GLN A 186 28.22 6.81 12.97
N THR A 187 28.23 7.04 11.66
CA THR A 187 29.48 6.94 10.86
C THR A 187 30.46 8.06 11.22
N ARG A 188 29.97 9.27 11.49
CA ARG A 188 30.81 10.39 11.95
C ARG A 188 31.32 10.19 13.38
N ARG A 189 30.49 9.64 14.30
CA ARG A 189 30.95 9.27 15.64
C ARG A 189 32.04 8.20 15.63
N ALA A 190 31.88 7.17 14.79
CA ALA A 190 32.90 6.12 14.66
C ALA A 190 34.22 6.63 14.05
N SER A 191 34.17 7.65 13.19
CA SER A 191 35.37 8.26 12.59
C SER A 191 36.04 9.31 13.52
N LEU A 192 35.26 10.01 14.35
CA LEU A 192 35.75 11.00 15.31
C LEU A 192 36.39 10.35 16.54
N LEU A 193 35.94 9.15 16.96
CA LEU A 193 36.54 8.42 18.09
C LEU A 193 37.93 7.84 17.80
N ARG A 194 38.45 7.98 16.58
CA ARG A 194 39.80 7.54 16.22
C ARG A 194 40.88 8.62 16.27
N GLY A 195 40.57 9.84 16.65
CA GLY A 195 41.60 10.87 16.55
C GLY A 195 41.39 12.25 17.15
N THR A 196 40.69 12.47 18.27
CA THR A 196 40.83 13.74 19.01
C THR A 196 40.27 13.61 20.44
N SER A 197 40.96 14.29 21.36
CA SER A 197 40.67 14.39 22.80
C SER A 197 39.36 15.13 23.12
N GLU A 198 38.79 14.82 24.31
CA GLU A 198 37.43 15.08 24.79
C GLU A 198 36.96 16.55 24.96
N ASP A 199 37.76 17.57 24.63
CA ASP A 199 37.44 18.97 25.00
C ASP A 199 36.76 19.83 23.91
N GLN A 200 36.27 19.25 22.79
CA GLN A 200 35.62 20.03 21.71
C GLN A 200 34.19 19.59 21.37
N ILE A 201 33.51 18.85 22.25
CA ILE A 201 32.21 18.23 21.91
C ILE A 201 31.00 19.10 22.24
N ASP A 202 31.15 20.13 23.06
CA ASP A 202 30.01 20.85 23.66
C ASP A 202 29.50 22.08 22.87
N GLN A 203 30.16 22.46 21.77
CA GLN A 203 29.70 23.63 20.97
C GLN A 203 29.09 23.30 19.60
N SER A 204 29.05 22.05 19.16
CA SER A 204 28.48 21.68 17.85
C SER A 204 27.04 21.13 17.90
N GLU A 205 26.52 20.80 19.09
CA GLU A 205 25.12 20.31 19.22
C GLU A 205 24.07 21.44 19.15
N SER A 206 24.45 22.69 19.37
CA SER A 206 23.53 23.83 19.31
C SER A 206 23.36 24.48 17.93
N GLN A 207 24.14 24.06 16.93
CA GLN A 207 24.06 24.62 15.55
C GLN A 207 23.38 23.70 14.51
N LEU A 208 22.89 22.52 14.87
CA LEU A 208 22.17 21.60 13.98
C LEU A 208 20.66 21.55 14.25
N GLU A 209 20.12 22.42 15.09
CA GLU A 209 18.69 22.68 15.15
C GLU A 209 18.29 23.65 14.04
N ALA A 210 17.96 23.03 12.90
CA ALA A 210 16.93 23.46 11.98
C ALA A 210 16.97 24.94 11.56
N ALA A 211 17.38 25.18 10.39
CA ALA A 211 16.81 26.18 9.50
C ALA A 211 15.27 26.06 9.48
N ALA A 212 14.62 26.49 10.51
CA ALA A 212 13.19 26.44 10.66
C ALA A 212 12.61 27.77 10.20
N ILE A 213 12.01 27.78 9.02
CA ILE A 213 11.11 28.87 8.66
C ILE A 213 9.99 28.90 9.70
N ARG A 214 9.87 30.01 10.42
CA ARG A 214 8.81 30.27 11.39
C ARG A 214 7.83 31.27 10.79
N VAL A 215 6.54 30.98 10.90
CA VAL A 215 5.48 31.85 10.37
C VAL A 215 4.45 32.04 11.47
N TRP A 216 4.20 33.30 11.85
CA TRP A 216 3.19 33.66 12.85
C TRP A 216 2.57 35.03 12.50
N ALA A 217 1.47 35.38 13.14
CA ALA A 217 0.86 36.71 13.00
C ALA A 217 0.66 37.36 14.38
N HIS A 218 0.87 38.65 14.46
CA HIS A 218 0.65 39.45 15.63
C HIS A 218 0.28 40.89 15.25
N GLU A 219 -0.77 41.45 15.86
CA GLU A 219 -1.22 42.85 15.66
C GLU A 219 -1.34 43.27 14.18
N GLY A 220 -2.05 42.49 13.38
CA GLY A 220 -2.27 42.83 11.97
C GLY A 220 -1.08 42.55 11.04
N VAL A 221 0.02 41.98 11.55
CA VAL A 221 1.24 41.75 10.77
C VAL A 221 1.56 40.26 10.72
N LEU A 222 1.84 39.76 9.53
CA LEU A 222 2.44 38.45 9.29
C LEU A 222 3.95 38.55 9.43
N TYR A 223 4.53 37.69 10.24
CA TYR A 223 5.97 37.54 10.43
C TYR A 223 6.44 36.24 9.81
N ILE A 224 7.53 36.29 9.05
CA ILE A 224 8.20 35.13 8.50
C ILE A 224 9.68 35.24 8.87
N GLU A 225 10.17 34.34 9.70
CA GLU A 225 11.58 34.20 10.02
C GLU A 225 12.20 33.10 9.17
N SER A 226 13.26 33.37 8.44
CA SER A 226 13.92 32.42 7.54
C SER A 226 15.43 32.63 7.60
N ASP A 227 16.18 31.54 7.51
CA ASP A 227 17.64 31.50 7.43
C ASP A 227 18.18 31.75 6.02
N ARG A 228 17.29 31.88 5.05
CA ARG A 228 17.64 32.10 3.64
C ARG A 228 16.57 32.89 2.90
N ARG A 229 16.93 33.41 1.73
CA ARG A 229 15.94 34.00 0.84
C ARG A 229 14.98 32.93 0.30
N ALA A 230 13.69 33.22 0.37
CA ALA A 230 12.63 32.34 -0.11
C ALA A 230 11.47 33.15 -0.70
N ARG A 231 10.49 32.48 -1.25
CA ARG A 231 9.24 33.10 -1.71
C ARG A 231 8.08 32.43 -0.99
N ALA A 232 7.24 33.24 -0.33
CA ALA A 232 6.01 32.79 0.30
C ALA A 232 4.80 33.17 -0.55
N GLU A 233 3.83 32.27 -0.61
CA GLU A 233 2.52 32.51 -1.20
C GLU A 233 1.47 32.48 -0.09
N VAL A 234 0.69 33.56 0.00
CA VAL A 234 -0.37 33.72 1.01
C VAL A 234 -1.71 33.50 0.35
N TYR A 235 -2.50 32.59 0.87
CA TYR A 235 -3.82 32.24 0.38
C TYR A 235 -4.89 32.57 1.42
N THR A 236 -6.07 32.98 0.95
CA THR A 236 -7.24 33.15 1.80
C THR A 236 -7.82 31.80 2.23
N ARG A 237 -8.77 31.83 3.16
CA ARG A 237 -9.53 30.63 3.59
C ARG A 237 -10.24 29.92 2.41
N SER A 238 -10.64 30.64 1.39
CA SER A 238 -11.26 30.06 0.17
C SER A 238 -10.26 29.43 -0.80
N GLY A 239 -8.96 29.50 -0.52
CA GLY A 239 -7.91 28.98 -1.40
C GLY A 239 -7.50 29.94 -2.53
N ALA A 240 -8.02 31.18 -2.55
CA ALA A 240 -7.58 32.18 -3.50
C ALA A 240 -6.21 32.73 -3.09
N LEU A 241 -5.30 32.91 -4.07
CA LEU A 241 -4.01 33.56 -3.83
C LEU A 241 -4.26 35.02 -3.46
N TYR A 242 -3.83 35.43 -2.25
CA TYR A 242 -3.97 36.80 -1.75
C TYR A 242 -2.73 37.63 -2.09
N LYS A 243 -1.53 37.08 -1.80
CA LYS A 243 -0.27 37.82 -2.02
C LYS A 243 0.92 36.88 -2.17
N ARG A 244 1.95 37.34 -2.90
CA ARG A 244 3.29 36.73 -2.91
C ARG A 244 4.25 37.64 -2.16
N ILE A 245 5.10 37.06 -1.31
CA ILE A 245 6.03 37.77 -0.47
C ILE A 245 7.44 37.25 -0.76
N ASP A 246 8.36 38.13 -1.10
CA ASP A 246 9.79 37.78 -1.18
C ASP A 246 10.36 37.85 0.25
N VAL A 247 10.73 36.69 0.77
CA VAL A 247 11.24 36.53 2.15
C VAL A 247 12.74 36.70 2.13
N ALA A 248 13.26 37.68 2.90
CA ALA A 248 14.67 37.89 3.10
C ALA A 248 15.22 36.90 4.16
N GLU A 249 16.54 36.72 4.19
CA GLU A 249 17.22 36.10 5.32
C GLU A 249 16.97 36.95 6.58
N GLY A 250 16.63 36.32 7.71
CA GLY A 250 16.18 36.97 8.93
C GLY A 250 14.64 37.08 8.99
N GLN A 251 14.13 38.20 9.51
CA GLN A 251 12.71 38.40 9.74
C GLN A 251 12.08 39.29 8.66
N THR A 252 11.11 38.78 7.92
CA THR A 252 10.26 39.50 6.99
C THR A 252 8.92 39.82 7.69
N ARG A 253 8.40 41.04 7.50
CA ARG A 253 7.14 41.55 8.07
C ARG A 253 6.23 42.00 6.96
N GLU A 254 4.96 41.56 6.99
CA GLU A 254 3.98 41.88 5.97
C GLU A 254 2.63 42.23 6.64
N PRO A 255 2.13 43.47 6.55
CA PRO A 255 0.80 43.82 7.02
C PRO A 255 -0.30 43.08 6.25
N LEU A 256 -1.21 42.44 6.96
CA LEU A 256 -2.37 41.77 6.39
C LEU A 256 -3.65 42.22 7.09
N ALA A 257 -4.75 42.21 6.36
CA ALA A 257 -6.07 42.42 6.96
C ALA A 257 -6.42 41.31 7.95
N GLU A 258 -7.33 41.58 8.89
CA GLU A 258 -7.85 40.54 9.77
C GLU A 258 -8.41 39.36 8.98
N GLY A 259 -8.06 38.16 9.38
CA GLY A 259 -8.53 36.97 8.65
C GLY A 259 -7.71 35.72 8.90
N PHE A 260 -8.20 34.63 8.31
CA PHE A 260 -7.48 33.35 8.28
C PHE A 260 -6.72 33.21 6.97
N TYR A 261 -5.44 32.94 7.06
CA TYR A 261 -4.55 32.77 5.92
C TYR A 261 -3.80 31.45 5.98
N VAL A 262 -3.45 30.97 4.79
CA VAL A 262 -2.57 29.82 4.57
C VAL A 262 -1.32 30.34 3.86
N VAL A 263 -0.18 30.25 4.51
CA VAL A 263 1.11 30.67 3.96
C VAL A 263 1.87 29.44 3.49
N VAL A 264 2.21 29.41 2.21
CA VAL A 264 3.02 28.33 1.61
C VAL A 264 4.40 28.89 1.32
N ILE A 265 5.44 28.28 1.89
CA ILE A 265 6.83 28.68 1.69
C ILE A 265 7.69 27.42 1.65
N ASP A 266 8.54 27.25 0.63
CA ASP A 266 9.35 26.06 0.38
C ASP A 266 8.54 24.76 0.43
N GLY A 267 7.31 24.77 -0.12
CA GLY A 267 6.42 23.62 -0.12
C GLY A 267 5.81 23.26 1.25
N LYS A 268 6.10 24.03 2.31
CA LYS A 268 5.50 23.86 3.62
C LYS A 268 4.32 24.81 3.80
N THR A 269 3.28 24.34 4.46
CA THR A 269 2.04 25.08 4.71
C THR A 269 1.94 25.51 6.16
N HIS A 270 1.75 26.80 6.40
CA HIS A 270 1.55 27.40 7.72
C HIS A 270 0.17 28.06 7.77
N LYS A 271 -0.61 27.76 8.80
CA LYS A 271 -1.92 28.38 9.04
C LYS A 271 -1.76 29.50 10.06
N VAL A 272 -2.19 30.70 9.72
CA VAL A 272 -2.11 31.87 10.59
C VAL A 272 -3.45 32.58 10.68
N VAL A 273 -3.74 33.14 11.84
CA VAL A 273 -4.89 34.02 12.08
C VAL A 273 -4.35 35.40 12.38
N VAL A 274 -4.67 36.35 11.54
CA VAL A 274 -4.36 37.77 11.73
C VAL A 274 -5.53 38.40 12.47
N LYS A 275 -5.25 38.99 13.64
CA LYS A 275 -6.22 39.68 14.50
C LYS A 275 -5.87 41.14 14.56
#